data_cce3d2d00a566382964a65d28ee169e2
#
_entry.id   cce3d2d00a566382964a65d28ee169e2
#
_cell.length_a   1.000
_cell.length_b   1.000
_cell.length_c   1.000
_cell.angle_alpha   90.00
_cell.angle_beta   90.00
_cell.angle_gamma   90.00
#
_symmetry.space_group_name_H-M   'P 1'
#
loop_
_entity.id
_entity.type
_entity.pdbx_description
1 polymer ?
#
loop_
_entity_poly.entity_id
_entity_poly.type
_entity_poly.pdbx_seq_one_letter_code
_entity_poly.pdbx_strand_id
1 'polypeptide(L)'
;MKGIIMAAGKGTRLEPMTKAINKHLLPVYDKPMIFYPLSILMLCKIKEVLIIVNPGEKESFYKLLGDGSQYGIKIEYAVQEKPNGIGQAFIVGGDFIGKSSCALILGDNIFYRDSIQSLLSKSVRNLSGATIFAYHVSDPKRFGIVNFDKKDKPISIEEKPKKPKSSYAVPGLYFYDNTVKKIASKISPSNRGEIEIT
;
A
#
# COMPACT_ATOMS: atom_id res chain seq x y z
N MET A 1 15.20 1.56 4.80
CA MET A 1 13.91 1.40 4.08
C MET A 1 12.95 2.43 4.62
N LYS A 2 12.18 3.10 3.75
CA LYS A 2 11.11 4.05 4.11
C LYS A 2 9.75 3.42 3.86
N GLY A 3 8.71 3.90 4.58
CA GLY A 3 7.35 3.40 4.44
C GLY A 3 6.43 4.42 3.77
N ILE A 4 5.52 3.96 2.93
CA ILE A 4 4.45 4.78 2.37
C ILE A 4 3.12 4.12 2.72
N ILE A 5 2.18 4.88 3.28
CA ILE A 5 0.80 4.47 3.46
C ILE A 5 -0.06 5.25 2.47
N MET A 6 -0.73 4.53 1.58
CA MET A 6 -1.69 5.12 0.65
C MET A 6 -3.04 5.24 1.35
N ALA A 7 -3.36 6.44 1.82
CA ALA A 7 -4.60 6.77 2.52
C ALA A 7 -5.51 7.72 1.72
N ALA A 8 -5.22 7.88 0.42
CA ALA A 8 -6.08 8.59 -0.51
C ALA A 8 -7.14 7.66 -1.10
N GLY A 9 -8.30 8.22 -1.45
CA GLY A 9 -9.42 7.50 -2.03
C GLY A 9 -10.75 7.87 -1.39
N LYS A 10 -11.81 7.95 -2.18
CA LYS A 10 -13.12 8.47 -1.75
C LYS A 10 -13.90 7.55 -0.82
N GLY A 11 -13.58 6.24 -0.78
CA GLY A 11 -14.27 5.29 0.09
C GLY A 11 -15.76 5.09 -0.21
N THR A 12 -16.20 5.31 -1.44
CA THR A 12 -17.63 5.33 -1.86
C THR A 12 -18.43 4.08 -1.48
N ARG A 13 -17.76 2.92 -1.34
CA ARG A 13 -18.42 1.67 -0.92
C ARG A 13 -18.88 1.69 0.55
N LEU A 14 -18.39 2.63 1.34
CA LEU A 14 -18.72 2.80 2.76
C LEU A 14 -19.62 4.01 3.00
N GLU A 15 -20.18 4.62 1.94
CA GLU A 15 -21.17 5.67 2.09
C GLU A 15 -22.43 5.17 2.83
N PRO A 16 -23.04 5.99 3.67
CA PRO A 16 -22.81 7.45 3.84
C PRO A 16 -21.70 7.84 4.81
N MET A 17 -21.07 6.92 5.54
CA MET A 17 -20.05 7.23 6.56
C MET A 17 -18.87 8.02 5.99
N THR A 18 -18.44 7.67 4.78
CA THR A 18 -17.28 8.29 4.13
C THR A 18 -17.58 9.62 3.43
N LYS A 19 -18.81 10.13 3.52
CA LYS A 19 -19.14 11.49 3.05
C LYS A 19 -18.52 12.59 3.91
N ALA A 20 -18.35 12.31 5.20
CA ALA A 20 -17.85 13.29 6.17
C ALA A 20 -16.44 12.94 6.70
N ILE A 21 -16.05 11.67 6.65
CA ILE A 21 -14.82 11.19 7.27
C ILE A 21 -14.09 10.25 6.30
N ASN A 22 -12.77 10.44 6.15
CA ASN A 22 -11.96 9.52 5.37
C ASN A 22 -12.06 8.10 5.95
N LYS A 23 -12.21 7.08 5.09
CA LYS A 23 -12.39 5.68 5.50
C LYS A 23 -11.28 5.17 6.44
N HIS A 24 -10.05 5.64 6.28
CA HIS A 24 -8.91 5.22 7.10
C HIS A 24 -8.94 5.77 8.52
N LEU A 25 -9.79 6.77 8.79
CA LEU A 25 -10.04 7.32 10.11
C LEU A 25 -11.25 6.67 10.81
N LEU A 26 -12.03 5.85 10.08
CA LEU A 26 -13.13 5.10 10.68
C LEU A 26 -12.59 4.03 11.64
N PRO A 27 -13.26 3.78 12.78
CA PRO A 27 -12.84 2.76 13.72
C PRO A 27 -13.03 1.37 13.15
N VAL A 28 -12.03 0.52 13.38
CA VAL A 28 -12.10 -0.92 13.17
C VAL A 28 -11.74 -1.56 14.50
N TYR A 29 -12.71 -2.13 15.17
CA TYR A 29 -12.65 -2.63 16.53
C TYR A 29 -12.30 -1.50 17.53
N ASP A 30 -11.06 -1.39 18.01
CA ASP A 30 -10.64 -0.50 19.08
C ASP A 30 -9.85 0.75 18.63
N LYS A 31 -9.57 0.89 17.34
CA LYS A 31 -8.74 1.99 16.80
C LYS A 31 -9.08 2.34 15.35
N PRO A 32 -8.76 3.56 14.89
CA PRO A 32 -8.88 3.93 13.49
C PRO A 32 -8.11 2.98 12.56
N MET A 33 -8.68 2.73 11.39
CA MET A 33 -8.15 1.78 10.40
C MET A 33 -6.68 2.03 10.04
N ILE A 34 -6.24 3.28 10.00
CA ILE A 34 -4.86 3.66 9.65
C ILE A 34 -3.78 3.06 10.56
N PHE A 35 -4.12 2.72 11.80
CA PHE A 35 -3.16 2.12 12.74
C PHE A 35 -2.74 0.70 12.34
N TYR A 36 -3.59 -0.03 11.62
CA TYR A 36 -3.26 -1.39 11.18
C TYR A 36 -2.10 -1.37 10.16
N PRO A 37 -2.18 -0.64 9.04
CA PRO A 37 -1.03 -0.54 8.11
C PRO A 37 0.19 0.12 8.76
N LEU A 38 0.00 1.11 9.64
CA LEU A 38 1.10 1.73 10.36
C LEU A 38 1.85 0.69 11.22
N SER A 39 1.11 -0.17 11.95
CA SER A 39 1.72 -1.23 12.76
C SER A 39 2.51 -2.24 11.92
N ILE A 40 2.07 -2.57 10.70
CA ILE A 40 2.81 -3.43 9.78
C ILE A 40 4.15 -2.81 9.40
N LEU A 41 4.19 -1.52 9.08
CA LEU A 41 5.45 -0.82 8.80
C LEU A 41 6.37 -0.78 10.02
N MET A 42 5.82 -0.57 11.21
CA MET A 42 6.58 -0.60 12.46
C MET A 42 7.16 -2.00 12.75
N LEU A 43 6.41 -3.08 12.49
CA LEU A 43 6.91 -4.46 12.57
C LEU A 43 8.05 -4.73 11.59
N CYS A 44 8.09 -4.05 10.45
CA CYS A 44 9.21 -4.04 9.52
C CYS A 44 10.40 -3.18 10.01
N LYS A 45 10.34 -2.60 11.22
CA LYS A 45 11.31 -1.67 11.79
C LYS A 45 11.54 -0.40 10.96
N ILE A 46 10.54 0.00 10.19
CA ILE A 46 10.56 1.25 9.41
C ILE A 46 10.32 2.41 10.36
N LYS A 47 11.21 3.42 10.30
CA LYS A 47 11.20 4.59 11.18
C LYS A 47 10.74 5.88 10.50
N GLU A 48 10.74 5.92 9.18
CA GLU A 48 10.29 7.06 8.39
C GLU A 48 9.10 6.63 7.55
N VAL A 49 7.95 7.28 7.73
CA VAL A 49 6.69 6.94 7.07
C VAL A 49 6.10 8.18 6.41
N LEU A 50 5.71 8.06 5.16
CA LEU A 50 4.91 9.05 4.43
C LEU A 50 3.46 8.57 4.36
N ILE A 51 2.52 9.40 4.79
CA ILE A 51 1.09 9.14 4.60
C ILE A 51 0.59 10.01 3.46
N ILE A 52 0.09 9.37 2.40
CA ILE A 52 -0.47 10.07 1.24
C ILE A 52 -1.97 10.12 1.39
N VAL A 53 -2.52 11.34 1.43
CA VAL A 53 -3.94 11.63 1.73
C VAL A 53 -4.62 12.39 0.58
N ASN A 54 -5.94 12.50 0.61
CA ASN A 54 -6.67 13.37 -0.31
C ASN A 54 -6.47 14.86 0.04
N PRO A 55 -6.74 15.79 -0.90
CA PRO A 55 -6.80 17.22 -0.61
C PRO A 55 -7.75 17.54 0.56
N GLY A 56 -7.31 18.41 1.44
CA GLY A 56 -8.09 18.86 2.61
C GLY A 56 -8.11 17.89 3.81
N GLU A 57 -7.55 16.67 3.70
CA GLU A 57 -7.63 15.67 4.78
C GLU A 57 -6.38 15.61 5.68
N LYS A 58 -5.28 16.22 5.26
CA LYS A 58 -3.99 16.16 5.97
C LYS A 58 -4.12 16.53 7.46
N GLU A 59 -4.90 17.56 7.78
CA GLU A 59 -5.05 18.03 9.16
C GLU A 59 -5.70 16.98 10.05
N SER A 60 -6.70 16.25 9.56
CA SER A 60 -7.37 15.19 10.30
C SER A 60 -6.44 14.04 10.65
N PHE A 61 -5.57 13.63 9.71
CA PHE A 61 -4.55 12.64 9.98
C PHE A 61 -3.48 13.15 10.93
N TYR A 62 -3.07 14.43 10.79
CA TYR A 62 -2.09 15.02 11.68
C TYR A 62 -2.61 15.16 13.13
N LYS A 63 -3.88 15.50 13.32
CA LYS A 63 -4.51 15.52 14.65
C LYS A 63 -4.50 14.16 15.33
N LEU A 64 -4.63 13.08 14.55
CA LEU A 64 -4.63 11.73 15.08
C LEU A 64 -3.22 11.17 15.34
N LEU A 65 -2.28 11.38 14.43
CA LEU A 65 -0.99 10.69 14.41
C LEU A 65 0.20 11.60 14.70
N GLY A 66 0.01 12.93 14.65
CA GLY A 66 1.07 13.90 14.84
C GLY A 66 2.22 13.75 13.85
N ASP A 67 3.42 13.99 14.33
CA ASP A 67 4.67 13.75 13.61
C ASP A 67 5.22 12.32 13.81
N GLY A 68 4.50 11.49 14.57
CA GLY A 68 4.86 10.11 14.86
C GLY A 68 5.84 9.90 16.02
N SER A 69 6.32 10.96 16.65
CA SER A 69 7.32 10.89 17.74
C SER A 69 6.84 10.04 18.92
N GLN A 70 5.54 10.10 19.27
CA GLN A 70 4.92 9.29 20.31
C GLN A 70 4.96 7.78 20.02
N TYR A 71 5.16 7.38 18.76
CA TYR A 71 5.31 5.98 18.34
C TYR A 71 6.78 5.60 18.06
N GLY A 72 7.71 6.52 18.29
CA GLY A 72 9.15 6.33 18.01
C GLY A 72 9.46 6.23 16.51
N ILE A 73 8.69 6.89 15.66
CA ILE A 73 8.87 7.01 14.22
C ILE A 73 8.73 8.47 13.80
N LYS A 74 9.07 8.78 12.55
CA LYS A 74 8.81 10.07 11.91
C LYS A 74 7.73 9.91 10.86
N ILE A 75 6.65 10.70 10.94
CA ILE A 75 5.56 10.71 9.96
C ILE A 75 5.60 12.03 9.19
N GLU A 76 5.60 11.92 7.87
CA GLU A 76 5.39 13.02 6.94
C GLU A 76 4.07 12.81 6.18
N TYR A 77 3.52 13.88 5.61
CA TYR A 77 2.25 13.86 4.91
C TYR A 77 2.39 14.50 3.55
N ALA A 78 1.85 13.82 2.53
CA ALA A 78 1.74 14.35 1.17
C ALA A 78 0.29 14.26 0.67
N VAL A 79 -0.04 15.09 -0.30
CA VAL A 79 -1.38 15.13 -0.90
C VAL A 79 -1.33 14.51 -2.28
N GLN A 80 -2.28 13.61 -2.55
CA GLN A 80 -2.55 13.11 -3.89
C GLN A 80 -3.72 13.91 -4.48
N GLU A 81 -3.43 14.81 -5.40
CA GLU A 81 -4.43 15.73 -5.98
C GLU A 81 -5.52 14.99 -6.79
N LYS A 82 -5.16 13.90 -7.45
CA LYS A 82 -6.08 13.09 -8.27
C LYS A 82 -5.86 11.62 -8.03
N PRO A 83 -6.91 10.78 -8.01
CA PRO A 83 -6.80 9.33 -7.77
C PRO A 83 -6.33 8.60 -9.05
N ASN A 84 -5.06 8.79 -9.41
CA ASN A 84 -4.46 8.24 -10.63
C ASN A 84 -3.82 6.86 -10.43
N GLY A 85 -4.29 6.09 -9.46
CA GLY A 85 -3.78 4.74 -9.19
C GLY A 85 -2.71 4.67 -8.10
N ILE A 86 -2.40 3.44 -7.69
CA ILE A 86 -1.48 3.15 -6.57
C ILE A 86 -0.03 3.51 -6.94
N GLY A 87 0.36 3.32 -8.20
CA GLY A 87 1.71 3.64 -8.68
C GLY A 87 2.08 5.11 -8.53
N GLN A 88 1.08 6.02 -8.47
CA GLN A 88 1.32 7.43 -8.22
C GLN A 88 1.98 7.70 -6.86
N ALA A 89 1.87 6.78 -5.89
CA ALA A 89 2.55 6.88 -4.61
C ALA A 89 4.06 7.09 -4.74
N PHE A 90 4.69 6.49 -5.75
CA PHE A 90 6.14 6.65 -5.99
C PHE A 90 6.50 7.97 -6.67
N ILE A 91 5.55 8.60 -7.34
CA ILE A 91 5.72 9.93 -7.94
C ILE A 91 5.56 10.98 -6.83
N VAL A 92 4.45 10.92 -6.08
CA VAL A 92 4.17 11.84 -4.96
C VAL A 92 5.21 11.71 -3.84
N GLY A 93 5.58 10.47 -3.50
CA GLY A 93 6.57 10.17 -2.47
C GLY A 93 8.03 10.15 -2.95
N GLY A 94 8.29 10.56 -4.21
CA GLY A 94 9.60 10.39 -4.84
C GLY A 94 10.75 11.06 -4.09
N ASP A 95 10.54 12.26 -3.59
CA ASP A 95 11.56 13.00 -2.82
C ASP A 95 11.74 12.41 -1.42
N PHE A 96 10.63 12.00 -0.78
CA PHE A 96 10.67 11.28 0.50
C PHE A 96 11.47 9.97 0.36
N ILE A 97 11.21 9.14 -0.64
CA ILE A 97 11.94 7.89 -0.86
C ILE A 97 13.43 8.15 -1.08
N GLY A 98 13.77 9.13 -1.90
CA GLY A 98 15.14 9.45 -2.27
C GLY A 98 15.86 8.27 -2.94
N LYS A 99 16.94 7.80 -2.30
CA LYS A 99 17.75 6.63 -2.73
C LYS A 99 17.45 5.37 -1.93
N SER A 100 16.46 5.40 -1.03
CA SER A 100 16.13 4.27 -0.17
C SER A 100 15.26 3.24 -0.87
N SER A 101 15.32 1.98 -0.42
CA SER A 101 14.24 1.04 -0.64
C SER A 101 12.97 1.50 0.08
N CYS A 102 11.81 1.04 -0.35
CA CYS A 102 10.55 1.42 0.27
C CYS A 102 9.57 0.26 0.41
N ALA A 103 8.72 0.35 1.44
CA ALA A 103 7.51 -0.43 1.58
C ALA A 103 6.31 0.47 1.25
N LEU A 104 5.39 -0.02 0.42
CA LEU A 104 4.11 0.62 0.16
C LEU A 104 3.00 -0.26 0.72
N ILE A 105 2.12 0.31 1.52
CA ILE A 105 0.96 -0.37 2.05
C ILE A 105 -0.32 0.45 1.81
N LEU A 106 -1.40 -0.25 1.44
CA LEU A 106 -2.71 0.40 1.31
C LEU A 106 -3.31 0.61 2.70
N GLY A 107 -3.80 1.81 2.96
CA GLY A 107 -4.29 2.24 4.26
C GLY A 107 -5.55 1.50 4.76
N ASP A 108 -6.24 0.78 3.87
CA ASP A 108 -7.43 -0.03 4.16
C ASP A 108 -7.16 -1.53 4.18
N ASN A 109 -5.90 -1.95 4.15
CA ASN A 109 -5.53 -3.37 4.24
C ASN A 109 -5.11 -3.73 5.67
N ILE A 110 -5.75 -4.76 6.21
CA ILE A 110 -5.46 -5.33 7.53
C ILE A 110 -4.78 -6.68 7.33
N PHE A 111 -3.54 -6.81 7.80
CA PHE A 111 -2.78 -8.04 7.72
C PHE A 111 -2.74 -8.72 9.09
N TYR A 112 -3.20 -9.96 9.12
CA TYR A 112 -3.18 -10.79 10.33
C TYR A 112 -2.80 -12.22 9.98
N ARG A 113 -1.78 -12.73 10.62
CA ARG A 113 -1.42 -14.17 10.63
C ARG A 113 -0.42 -14.46 11.74
N ASP A 114 -0.33 -15.72 12.12
CA ASP A 114 0.72 -16.19 13.00
C ASP A 114 2.10 -15.96 12.38
N SER A 115 3.04 -15.53 13.20
CA SER A 115 4.44 -15.27 12.78
C SER A 115 4.59 -14.25 11.66
N ILE A 116 3.65 -13.28 11.51
CA ILE A 116 3.71 -12.23 10.49
C ILE A 116 5.05 -11.47 10.53
N GLN A 117 5.59 -11.21 11.72
CA GLN A 117 6.86 -10.51 11.90
C GLN A 117 8.03 -11.24 11.23
N SER A 118 8.07 -12.57 11.31
CA SER A 118 9.09 -13.39 10.66
C SER A 118 9.01 -13.28 9.14
N LEU A 119 7.78 -13.36 8.59
CA LEU A 119 7.53 -13.19 7.17
C LEU A 119 8.00 -11.81 6.67
N LEU A 120 7.59 -10.73 7.37
CA LEU A 120 7.96 -9.37 7.03
C LEU A 120 9.48 -9.15 7.11
N SER A 121 10.13 -9.64 8.17
CA SER A 121 11.58 -9.53 8.34
C SER A 121 12.34 -10.24 7.23
N LYS A 122 11.87 -11.42 6.79
CA LYS A 122 12.45 -12.17 5.68
C LYS A 122 12.30 -11.40 4.36
N SER A 123 11.13 -10.81 4.11
CA SER A 123 10.83 -10.02 2.91
C SER A 123 11.73 -8.77 2.80
N VAL A 124 11.95 -8.08 3.91
CA VAL A 124 12.83 -6.90 3.97
C VAL A 124 14.30 -7.29 3.79
N ARG A 125 14.75 -8.37 4.42
CA ARG A 125 16.16 -8.82 4.38
C ARG A 125 16.58 -9.29 3.01
N ASN A 126 15.71 -9.98 2.30
CA ASN A 126 16.01 -10.63 1.02
C ASN A 126 15.51 -9.79 -0.18
N LEU A 127 15.25 -8.50 0.03
CA LEU A 127 14.71 -7.65 -1.02
C LEU A 127 15.72 -7.45 -2.16
N SER A 128 15.30 -7.85 -3.36
CA SER A 128 15.97 -7.59 -4.62
C SER A 128 14.91 -7.33 -5.68
N GLY A 129 14.89 -6.14 -6.28
CA GLY A 129 13.80 -5.69 -7.13
C GLY A 129 12.52 -5.43 -6.32
N ALA A 130 11.58 -6.36 -6.38
CA ALA A 130 10.30 -6.26 -5.70
C ALA A 130 9.95 -7.54 -4.93
N THR A 131 9.25 -7.39 -3.80
CA THR A 131 8.58 -8.49 -3.09
C THR A 131 7.11 -8.14 -2.93
N ILE A 132 6.24 -9.01 -3.42
CA ILE A 132 4.79 -8.96 -3.25
C ILE A 132 4.31 -10.22 -2.54
N PHE A 133 3.09 -10.19 -2.08
CA PHE A 133 2.44 -11.36 -1.45
C PHE A 133 1.33 -11.88 -2.35
N ALA A 134 1.04 -13.16 -2.22
CA ALA A 134 -0.09 -13.80 -2.87
C ALA A 134 -0.99 -14.42 -1.79
N TYR A 135 -2.27 -14.10 -1.83
CA TYR A 135 -3.27 -14.59 -0.90
C TYR A 135 -4.45 -15.20 -1.66
N HIS A 136 -4.83 -16.42 -1.28
CA HIS A 136 -5.93 -17.13 -1.94
C HIS A 136 -7.27 -16.46 -1.60
N VAL A 137 -8.07 -16.13 -2.64
CA VAL A 137 -9.37 -15.48 -2.52
C VAL A 137 -10.45 -16.24 -3.28
N SER A 138 -11.70 -16.12 -2.83
CA SER A 138 -12.87 -16.73 -3.48
C SER A 138 -13.35 -15.95 -4.72
N ASP A 139 -13.16 -14.63 -4.75
CA ASP A 139 -13.53 -13.77 -5.90
C ASP A 139 -12.31 -13.00 -6.42
N PRO A 140 -11.52 -13.62 -7.32
CA PRO A 140 -10.27 -13.05 -7.80
C PRO A 140 -10.45 -11.86 -8.76
N LYS A 141 -11.62 -11.68 -9.40
CA LYS A 141 -11.83 -10.64 -10.42
C LYS A 141 -11.64 -9.21 -9.94
N ARG A 142 -11.60 -9.01 -8.63
CA ARG A 142 -11.52 -7.69 -7.99
C ARG A 142 -10.09 -7.23 -7.67
N PHE A 143 -9.10 -8.08 -7.89
CA PHE A 143 -7.72 -7.90 -7.43
C PHE A 143 -6.72 -8.04 -8.58
N GLY A 144 -5.51 -7.57 -8.36
CA GLY A 144 -4.36 -8.03 -9.12
C GLY A 144 -4.12 -9.50 -8.83
N ILE A 145 -3.96 -10.34 -9.86
CA ILE A 145 -3.87 -11.79 -9.75
C ILE A 145 -2.52 -12.27 -10.21
N VAL A 146 -1.85 -13.06 -9.36
CA VAL A 146 -0.60 -13.74 -9.73
C VAL A 146 -0.94 -15.06 -10.38
N ASN A 147 -0.39 -15.29 -11.56
CA ASN A 147 -0.44 -16.58 -12.24
C ASN A 147 0.85 -17.35 -12.01
N PHE A 148 0.75 -18.67 -11.83
CA PHE A 148 1.85 -19.57 -11.56
C PHE A 148 1.98 -20.63 -12.65
N ASP A 149 3.18 -21.12 -12.86
CA ASP A 149 3.42 -22.31 -13.68
C ASP A 149 3.15 -23.61 -12.87
N LYS A 150 3.37 -24.77 -13.51
CA LYS A 150 3.18 -26.09 -12.89
C LYS A 150 4.14 -26.38 -11.73
N LYS A 151 5.16 -25.54 -11.51
CA LYS A 151 6.15 -25.65 -10.44
C LYS A 151 5.98 -24.56 -9.38
N ASP A 152 4.79 -23.94 -9.31
CA ASP A 152 4.46 -22.84 -8.41
C ASP A 152 5.37 -21.59 -8.56
N LYS A 153 5.97 -21.41 -9.74
CA LYS A 153 6.75 -20.21 -10.02
C LYS A 153 5.83 -19.12 -10.60
N PRO A 154 5.88 -17.90 -10.07
CA PRO A 154 5.08 -16.79 -10.62
C PRO A 154 5.56 -16.47 -12.06
N ILE A 155 4.62 -16.35 -12.99
CA ILE A 155 4.89 -16.11 -14.41
C ILE A 155 4.27 -14.81 -14.92
N SER A 156 3.20 -14.32 -14.32
CA SER A 156 2.59 -13.06 -14.68
C SER A 156 1.72 -12.51 -13.55
N ILE A 157 1.43 -11.22 -13.62
CA ILE A 157 0.43 -10.55 -12.78
C ILE A 157 -0.55 -9.86 -13.73
N GLU A 158 -1.84 -9.99 -13.45
CA GLU A 158 -2.91 -9.37 -14.23
C GLU A 158 -3.81 -8.55 -13.31
N GLU A 159 -3.96 -7.24 -13.58
CA GLU A 159 -4.83 -6.38 -12.78
C GLU A 159 -6.30 -6.60 -13.15
N LYS A 160 -7.10 -7.01 -12.16
CA LYS A 160 -8.56 -7.23 -12.27
C LYS A 160 -8.99 -7.95 -13.54
N PRO A 161 -8.47 -9.15 -13.81
CA PRO A 161 -8.74 -9.87 -15.04
C PRO A 161 -10.23 -10.26 -15.12
N LYS A 162 -10.84 -10.10 -16.30
CA LYS A 162 -12.21 -10.58 -16.54
C LYS A 162 -12.34 -12.09 -16.39
N LYS A 163 -11.30 -12.82 -16.78
CA LYS A 163 -11.19 -14.29 -16.69
C LYS A 163 -9.89 -14.65 -15.95
N PRO A 164 -9.89 -14.64 -14.62
CA PRO A 164 -8.69 -14.95 -13.82
C PRO A 164 -8.25 -16.40 -14.06
N LYS A 165 -6.95 -16.60 -14.20
CA LYS A 165 -6.34 -17.94 -14.37
C LYS A 165 -5.91 -18.56 -13.04
N SER A 166 -5.93 -17.78 -11.98
CA SER A 166 -5.57 -18.19 -10.62
C SER A 166 -6.47 -17.49 -9.60
N SER A 167 -6.51 -17.99 -8.37
CA SER A 167 -7.21 -17.37 -7.23
C SER A 167 -6.25 -16.69 -6.26
N TYR A 168 -5.01 -16.43 -6.64
CA TYR A 168 -4.03 -15.78 -5.79
C TYR A 168 -3.99 -14.28 -6.05
N ALA A 169 -4.64 -13.53 -5.16
CA ALA A 169 -4.69 -12.07 -5.20
C ALA A 169 -3.42 -11.46 -4.60
N VAL A 170 -3.02 -10.30 -5.13
CA VAL A 170 -1.98 -9.46 -4.56
C VAL A 170 -2.62 -8.53 -3.53
N PRO A 171 -2.39 -8.72 -2.22
CA PRO A 171 -2.84 -7.78 -1.21
C PRO A 171 -1.98 -6.52 -1.21
N GLY A 172 -2.52 -5.44 -0.66
CA GLY A 172 -1.92 -4.12 -0.72
C GLY A 172 -0.71 -3.92 0.20
N LEU A 173 0.29 -4.80 0.12
CA LEU A 173 1.60 -4.65 0.77
C LEU A 173 2.70 -5.04 -0.20
N TYR A 174 3.61 -4.12 -0.45
CA TYR A 174 4.65 -4.24 -1.46
C TYR A 174 5.98 -3.75 -0.90
N PHE A 175 7.07 -4.43 -1.21
CA PHE A 175 8.43 -3.97 -0.93
C PHE A 175 9.18 -3.81 -2.24
N TYR A 176 9.88 -2.69 -2.37
CA TYR A 176 10.64 -2.36 -3.57
C TYR A 176 12.04 -1.85 -3.20
N ASP A 177 13.02 -2.17 -4.01
CA ASP A 177 14.31 -1.53 -3.95
C ASP A 177 14.23 -0.09 -4.52
N ASN A 178 15.34 0.61 -4.55
CA ASN A 178 15.41 2.01 -4.97
C ASN A 178 15.14 2.24 -6.47
N THR A 179 15.01 1.20 -7.27
CA THR A 179 14.74 1.32 -8.71
C THR A 179 13.29 1.64 -9.02
N VAL A 180 12.37 1.37 -8.08
CA VAL A 180 10.92 1.57 -8.26
C VAL A 180 10.56 2.99 -8.70
N LYS A 181 11.21 4.01 -8.16
CA LYS A 181 10.96 5.42 -8.54
C LYS A 181 11.19 5.64 -10.03
N LYS A 182 12.30 5.12 -10.56
CA LYS A 182 12.64 5.23 -11.99
C LYS A 182 11.69 4.42 -12.87
N ILE A 183 11.20 3.29 -12.37
CA ILE A 183 10.24 2.45 -13.10
C ILE A 183 8.87 3.15 -13.11
N ALA A 184 8.37 3.57 -11.94
CA ALA A 184 7.07 4.23 -11.80
C ALA A 184 6.93 5.49 -12.66
N SER A 185 8.00 6.28 -12.81
CA SER A 185 8.00 7.47 -13.66
C SER A 185 7.86 7.19 -15.16
N LYS A 186 8.03 5.94 -15.60
CA LYS A 186 7.95 5.50 -17.00
C LYS A 186 6.67 4.72 -17.31
N ILE A 187 5.87 4.37 -16.30
CA ILE A 187 4.62 3.63 -16.49
C ILE A 187 3.58 4.57 -17.10
N SER A 188 3.02 4.18 -18.23
CA SER A 188 1.86 4.84 -18.82
C SER A 188 0.58 4.40 -18.07
N PRO A 189 -0.41 5.29 -17.95
CA PRO A 189 -1.71 4.91 -17.38
C PRO A 189 -2.33 3.75 -18.15
N SER A 190 -2.96 2.83 -17.42
CA SER A 190 -3.72 1.73 -17.97
C SER A 190 -4.99 2.22 -18.71
N ASN A 191 -5.72 1.32 -19.35
CA ASN A 191 -7.03 1.62 -19.97
C ASN A 191 -8.06 2.18 -18.96
N ARG A 192 -7.79 2.10 -17.66
CA ARG A 192 -8.59 2.67 -16.57
C ARG A 192 -8.16 4.09 -16.20
N GLY A 193 -7.11 4.64 -16.84
CA GLY A 193 -6.51 5.92 -16.50
C GLY A 193 -5.68 5.89 -15.21
N GLU A 194 -5.33 4.72 -14.70
CA GLU A 194 -4.58 4.54 -13.45
C GLU A 194 -3.14 4.08 -13.74
N ILE A 195 -2.18 4.58 -12.95
CA ILE A 195 -0.81 4.06 -12.90
C ILE A 195 -0.85 2.83 -12.02
N GLU A 196 -0.89 1.66 -12.68
CA GLU A 196 -0.98 0.38 -11.97
C GLU A 196 0.38 -0.01 -11.41
N ILE A 197 0.36 -0.77 -10.32
CA ILE A 197 1.58 -1.25 -9.64
C ILE A 197 1.80 -2.74 -9.87
N THR A 198 0.79 -3.41 -10.38
CA THR A 198 0.77 -4.85 -10.70
C THR A 198 0.97 -5.08 -12.17
#